data_6f53939d406ff3a5c6fd2f49499897ca
#
_entry.id   6f53939d406ff3a5c6fd2f49499897ca
#
_cell.length_a   1.000
_cell.length_b   1.000
_cell.length_c   1.000
_cell.angle_alpha   90.00
_cell.angle_beta   90.00
_cell.angle_gamma   90.00
#
_symmetry.space_group_name_H-M   'P 1'
#
loop_
_entity.id
_entity.type
_entity.pdbx_description
1 polymer ?
#
loop_
_entity_poly.entity_id
_entity_poly.type
_entity_poly.pdbx_seq_one_letter_code
_entity_poly.pdbx_strand_id
1 'polypeptide(L)'
;IMGKIRQMLTRKKNRKATKEDTRIIGIVGAGRHVGVTHLTVLLANYFSSICGEHTAALEWNGHGDFDRFGRACTGETEAECYEIQDVSFYPHGDEVVLGKCLRKNYEKIVVDFGALGEQKKAELLRCQKVYLVISFSEWQEGAFGNQNDWEQEAVTYGWHCLAAFGSEESRNKWN
;
A
#
# COMPACT_ATOMS: atom_id res chain seq x y z
N ILE A 1 30.34 13.97 -18.74
CA ILE A 1 28.90 14.05 -18.34
C ILE A 1 28.49 12.78 -17.60
N MET A 2 28.92 11.58 -18.03
CA MET A 2 28.56 10.29 -17.37
C MET A 2 29.10 10.14 -15.93
N GLY A 3 30.24 10.72 -15.58
CA GLY A 3 30.82 10.67 -14.22
C GLY A 3 30.02 11.42 -13.17
N LYS A 4 29.33 12.53 -13.51
CA LYS A 4 28.52 13.32 -12.58
C LYS A 4 27.19 12.64 -12.24
N ILE A 5 26.61 11.91 -13.20
CA ILE A 5 25.35 11.16 -12.99
C ILE A 5 25.60 9.99 -12.03
N ARG A 6 26.73 9.30 -12.17
CA ARG A 6 27.13 8.20 -11.28
C ARG A 6 27.39 8.65 -9.83
N GLN A 7 27.96 9.86 -9.66
CA GLN A 7 28.15 10.45 -8.31
C GLN A 7 26.84 10.92 -7.67
N MET A 8 25.85 11.36 -8.46
CA MET A 8 24.54 11.73 -7.92
C MET A 8 23.74 10.50 -7.45
N LEU A 9 23.86 9.36 -8.16
CA LEU A 9 23.20 8.11 -7.79
C LEU A 9 23.85 7.46 -6.55
N THR A 10 25.18 7.60 -6.36
CA THR A 10 25.89 7.07 -5.19
C THR A 10 25.72 7.93 -3.93
N ARG A 11 25.41 9.22 -4.06
CA ARG A 11 25.20 10.10 -2.88
C ARG A 11 23.88 9.84 -2.14
N LYS A 12 22.88 9.17 -2.77
CA LYS A 12 21.60 8.81 -2.12
C LYS A 12 21.67 7.56 -1.24
N LYS A 13 22.70 6.73 -1.36
CA LYS A 13 22.80 5.42 -0.70
C LYS A 13 23.24 5.43 0.78
N ASN A 14 23.55 6.60 1.36
CA ASN A 14 24.09 6.72 2.73
C ASN A 14 23.24 7.58 3.69
N ARG A 15 21.95 7.76 3.46
CA ARG A 15 21.07 8.20 4.55
C ARG A 15 20.71 6.95 5.37
N LYS A 16 21.34 6.75 6.52
CA LYS A 16 20.81 5.87 7.55
C LYS A 16 19.43 6.45 7.92
N ALA A 17 18.36 5.75 7.54
CA ALA A 17 17.02 6.10 8.00
C ALA A 17 17.03 6.09 9.53
N THR A 18 16.76 7.22 10.12
CA THR A 18 16.48 7.26 11.56
C THR A 18 15.09 6.64 11.76
N LYS A 19 14.84 6.05 12.92
CA LYS A 19 13.57 5.40 13.24
C LYS A 19 12.35 6.33 13.07
N GLU A 20 12.58 7.63 13.01
CA GLU A 20 11.59 8.70 12.79
C GLU A 20 11.20 8.88 11.31
N ASP A 21 12.04 8.43 10.37
CA ASP A 21 11.80 8.57 8.92
C ASP A 21 10.97 7.43 8.33
N THR A 22 10.73 6.34 9.08
CA THR A 22 9.90 5.22 8.61
C THR A 22 8.44 5.65 8.57
N ARG A 23 7.83 5.57 7.38
CA ARG A 23 6.43 5.93 7.15
C ARG A 23 5.61 4.70 6.85
N ILE A 24 4.56 4.47 7.64
CA ILE A 24 3.57 3.43 7.39
C ILE A 24 2.44 4.06 6.57
N ILE A 25 2.18 3.46 5.40
CA ILE A 25 1.17 3.90 4.46
C ILE A 25 0.13 2.80 4.35
N GLY A 26 -1.10 3.07 4.77
CA GLY A 26 -2.22 2.14 4.65
C GLY A 26 -2.95 2.33 3.33
N ILE A 27 -3.26 1.22 2.64
CA ILE A 27 -4.12 1.20 1.47
C ILE A 27 -5.36 0.39 1.83
N VAL A 28 -6.53 0.99 1.67
CA VAL A 28 -7.80 0.37 1.98
C VAL A 28 -8.81 0.67 0.88
N GLY A 29 -9.72 -0.25 0.59
CA GLY A 29 -10.75 -0.07 -0.42
C GLY A 29 -12.11 0.25 0.20
N ALA A 30 -12.88 1.13 -0.40
CA ALA A 30 -14.27 1.35 -0.02
C ALA A 30 -15.13 0.07 -0.21
N GLY A 31 -14.66 -0.87 -1.05
CA GLY A 31 -15.26 -2.17 -1.29
C GLY A 31 -14.23 -3.19 -1.74
N ARG A 32 -14.71 -4.39 -2.10
CA ARG A 32 -13.86 -5.46 -2.66
C ARG A 32 -13.53 -5.16 -4.13
N HIS A 33 -12.39 -5.66 -4.60
CA HIS A 33 -11.96 -5.61 -6.01
C HIS A 33 -11.80 -4.18 -6.59
N VAL A 34 -11.59 -3.18 -5.75
CA VAL A 34 -11.37 -1.79 -6.18
C VAL A 34 -9.90 -1.49 -6.53
N GLY A 35 -9.00 -2.47 -6.40
CA GLY A 35 -7.60 -2.34 -6.82
C GLY A 35 -6.61 -2.03 -5.69
N VAL A 36 -6.95 -2.35 -4.43
CA VAL A 36 -6.08 -2.10 -3.26
C VAL A 36 -4.73 -2.78 -3.42
N THR A 37 -4.70 -4.09 -3.68
CA THR A 37 -3.47 -4.87 -3.85
C THR A 37 -2.62 -4.34 -5.01
N HIS A 38 -3.27 -3.98 -6.13
CA HIS A 38 -2.56 -3.41 -7.28
C HIS A 38 -1.87 -2.08 -6.92
N LEU A 39 -2.59 -1.19 -6.23
CA LEU A 39 -2.02 0.09 -5.78
C LEU A 39 -0.90 -0.11 -4.76
N THR A 40 -1.04 -1.08 -3.85
CA THR A 40 0.01 -1.43 -2.87
C THR A 40 1.30 -1.84 -3.55
N VAL A 41 1.22 -2.77 -4.50
CA VAL A 41 2.38 -3.23 -5.29
C VAL A 41 3.00 -2.08 -6.09
N LEU A 42 2.18 -1.26 -6.73
CA LEU A 42 2.63 -0.12 -7.53
C LEU A 42 3.36 0.92 -6.68
N LEU A 43 2.82 1.28 -5.52
CA LEU A 43 3.45 2.25 -4.60
C LEU A 43 4.74 1.69 -3.99
N ALA A 44 4.77 0.41 -3.60
CA ALA A 44 5.97 -0.21 -3.06
C ALA A 44 7.11 -0.20 -4.09
N ASN A 45 6.82 -0.57 -5.34
CA ASN A 45 7.81 -0.49 -6.42
C ASN A 45 8.22 0.95 -6.74
N TYR A 46 7.31 1.92 -6.68
CA TYR A 46 7.64 3.33 -6.87
C TYR A 46 8.63 3.83 -5.81
N PHE A 47 8.39 3.55 -4.53
CA PHE A 47 9.29 3.94 -3.46
C PHE A 47 10.66 3.28 -3.59
N SER A 48 10.69 1.99 -3.89
CA SER A 48 11.94 1.25 -4.06
C SER A 48 12.69 1.71 -5.32
N SER A 49 12.07 1.58 -6.51
CA SER A 49 12.78 1.74 -7.78
C SER A 49 13.00 3.21 -8.16
N ILE A 50 12.04 4.08 -7.88
CA ILE A 50 12.11 5.50 -8.29
C ILE A 50 12.68 6.38 -7.17
N CYS A 51 12.21 6.20 -5.93
CA CYS A 51 12.70 7.00 -4.81
C CYS A 51 14.00 6.43 -4.21
N GLY A 52 14.33 5.17 -4.46
CA GLY A 52 15.49 4.47 -3.92
C GLY A 52 15.39 4.26 -2.41
N GLU A 53 14.17 4.09 -1.89
CA GLU A 53 13.87 3.90 -0.48
C GLU A 53 13.74 2.41 -0.16
N HIS A 54 14.33 1.97 0.95
CA HIS A 54 14.20 0.59 1.42
C HIS A 54 12.76 0.32 1.83
N THR A 55 12.06 -0.53 1.06
CA THR A 55 10.60 -0.64 1.11
C THR A 55 10.14 -2.05 1.44
N ALA A 56 9.15 -2.16 2.32
CA ALA A 56 8.36 -3.36 2.57
C ALA A 56 6.90 -3.16 2.15
N ALA A 57 6.27 -4.22 1.68
CA ALA A 57 4.83 -4.30 1.47
C ALA A 57 4.25 -5.44 2.31
N LEU A 58 3.15 -5.19 3.02
CA LEU A 58 2.48 -6.17 3.88
C LEU A 58 1.06 -6.42 3.38
N GLU A 59 0.68 -7.67 3.20
CA GLU A 59 -0.71 -8.06 2.99
C GLU A 59 -1.38 -8.35 4.33
N TRP A 60 -2.24 -7.42 4.80
CA TRP A 60 -2.94 -7.55 6.08
C TRP A 60 -4.46 -7.70 5.89
N ASN A 61 -4.83 -8.57 4.95
CA ASN A 61 -6.24 -8.82 4.61
C ASN A 61 -6.61 -10.30 4.51
N GLY A 62 -5.61 -11.19 4.46
CA GLY A 62 -5.78 -12.64 4.42
C GLY A 62 -6.25 -13.20 3.07
N HIS A 63 -6.18 -12.43 1.98
CA HIS A 63 -6.59 -12.90 0.66
C HIS A 63 -5.57 -13.82 -0.03
N GLY A 64 -4.29 -13.79 0.40
CA GLY A 64 -3.19 -14.57 -0.17
C GLY A 64 -2.76 -14.09 -1.56
N ASP A 65 -2.97 -12.81 -1.86
CA ASP A 65 -2.56 -12.22 -3.14
C ASP A 65 -1.04 -12.14 -3.24
N PHE A 66 -0.35 -11.80 -2.14
CA PHE A 66 1.11 -11.72 -2.12
C PHE A 66 1.76 -13.09 -2.21
N ASP A 67 1.14 -14.15 -1.66
CA ASP A 67 1.60 -15.54 -1.87
C ASP A 67 1.51 -15.94 -3.34
N ARG A 68 0.39 -15.63 -4.01
CA ARG A 68 0.21 -15.92 -5.43
C ARG A 68 1.21 -15.16 -6.30
N PHE A 69 1.37 -13.86 -6.01
CA PHE A 69 2.32 -12.99 -6.69
C PHE A 69 3.77 -13.43 -6.44
N GLY A 70 4.14 -13.68 -5.18
CA GLY A 70 5.47 -14.12 -4.79
C GLY A 70 5.87 -15.42 -5.47
N ARG A 71 5.02 -16.45 -5.41
CA ARG A 71 5.24 -17.73 -6.10
C ARG A 71 5.40 -17.58 -7.62
N ALA A 72 4.59 -16.73 -8.23
CA ALA A 72 4.68 -16.51 -9.67
C ALA A 72 5.99 -15.83 -10.08
N CYS A 73 6.54 -14.94 -9.24
CA CYS A 73 7.77 -14.21 -9.55
C CYS A 73 9.05 -14.95 -9.15
N THR A 74 9.05 -15.68 -8.03
CA THR A 74 10.26 -16.31 -7.47
C THR A 74 10.31 -17.81 -7.65
N GLY A 75 9.16 -18.47 -7.82
CA GLY A 75 9.02 -19.93 -7.80
C GLY A 75 9.06 -20.52 -6.39
N GLU A 76 9.25 -19.72 -5.34
CA GLU A 76 9.25 -20.15 -3.95
C GLU A 76 7.82 -20.40 -3.44
N THR A 77 7.67 -21.36 -2.52
CA THR A 77 6.40 -21.66 -1.86
C THR A 77 6.54 -21.47 -0.36
N GLU A 78 5.50 -20.91 0.27
CA GLU A 78 5.45 -20.74 1.73
C GLU A 78 6.59 -19.90 2.32
N ALA A 79 6.99 -18.82 1.62
CA ALA A 79 7.98 -17.90 2.14
C ALA A 79 7.38 -16.93 3.16
N GLU A 80 8.10 -16.63 4.24
CA GLU A 80 7.73 -15.56 5.18
C GLU A 80 7.74 -14.19 4.46
N CYS A 81 8.61 -14.04 3.48
CA CYS A 81 8.82 -12.81 2.72
C CYS A 81 9.36 -13.15 1.32
N TYR A 82 8.86 -12.49 0.31
CA TYR A 82 9.35 -12.55 -1.08
C TYR A 82 10.10 -11.28 -1.41
N GLU A 83 11.35 -11.41 -1.86
CA GLU A 83 12.14 -10.28 -2.33
C GLU A 83 11.96 -10.13 -3.85
N ILE A 84 11.26 -9.08 -4.29
CA ILE A 84 10.95 -8.84 -5.71
C ILE A 84 11.27 -7.38 -6.04
N GLN A 85 12.19 -7.14 -6.97
CA GLN A 85 12.59 -5.79 -7.42
C GLN A 85 12.96 -4.84 -6.27
N ASP A 86 13.78 -5.33 -5.34
CA ASP A 86 14.24 -4.60 -4.14
C ASP A 86 13.09 -4.19 -3.17
N VAL A 87 11.93 -4.88 -3.26
CA VAL A 87 10.83 -4.76 -2.30
C VAL A 87 10.64 -6.07 -1.56
N SER A 88 10.48 -6.00 -0.25
CA SER A 88 10.17 -7.13 0.61
C SER A 88 8.65 -7.28 0.77
N PHE A 89 8.06 -8.29 0.14
CA PHE A 89 6.62 -8.57 0.20
C PHE A 89 6.31 -9.62 1.27
N TYR A 90 5.54 -9.23 2.28
CA TYR A 90 5.10 -10.09 3.39
C TYR A 90 3.64 -10.51 3.18
N PRO A 91 3.37 -11.80 2.87
CA PRO A 91 2.02 -12.28 2.52
C PRO A 91 1.08 -12.41 3.72
N HIS A 92 1.63 -12.48 4.93
CA HIS A 92 0.87 -12.66 6.17
C HIS A 92 1.17 -11.53 7.15
N GLY A 93 0.67 -10.33 6.83
CA GLY A 93 0.85 -9.13 7.66
C GLY A 93 -0.01 -9.18 8.92
N ASP A 94 0.62 -8.85 10.04
CA ASP A 94 0.01 -8.63 11.34
C ASP A 94 0.84 -7.63 12.17
N GLU A 95 0.49 -7.39 13.43
CA GLU A 95 1.25 -6.50 14.31
C GLU A 95 2.69 -6.99 14.55
N VAL A 96 2.91 -8.30 14.57
CA VAL A 96 4.23 -8.89 14.80
C VAL A 96 5.13 -8.66 13.59
N VAL A 97 4.58 -8.89 12.38
CA VAL A 97 5.29 -8.65 11.11
C VAL A 97 5.56 -7.16 10.94
N LEU A 98 4.58 -6.29 11.21
CA LEU A 98 4.79 -4.85 11.20
C LEU A 98 5.91 -4.44 12.18
N GLY A 99 5.89 -4.98 13.39
CA GLY A 99 6.95 -4.76 14.37
C GLY A 99 8.33 -5.24 13.90
N LYS A 100 8.41 -6.37 13.18
CA LYS A 100 9.65 -6.84 12.53
C LYS A 100 10.12 -5.85 11.46
N CYS A 101 9.23 -5.36 10.61
CA CYS A 101 9.55 -4.38 9.56
C CYS A 101 10.07 -3.07 10.14
N LEU A 102 9.46 -2.56 11.20
CA LEU A 102 9.95 -1.37 11.90
C LEU A 102 11.37 -1.55 12.45
N ARG A 103 11.71 -2.75 12.95
CA ARG A 103 13.07 -3.07 13.44
C ARG A 103 14.10 -3.25 12.31
N LYS A 104 13.66 -3.68 11.12
CA LYS A 104 14.52 -3.84 9.93
C LYS A 104 14.86 -2.52 9.24
N ASN A 105 14.38 -1.38 9.77
CA ASN A 105 14.63 -0.04 9.27
C ASN A 105 14.19 0.19 7.80
N TYR A 106 13.05 -0.36 7.40
CA TYR A 106 12.43 0.05 6.14
C TYR A 106 12.07 1.54 6.20
N GLU A 107 12.38 2.28 5.14
CA GLU A 107 12.05 3.70 5.00
C GLU A 107 10.58 3.89 4.65
N LYS A 108 9.98 2.89 3.97
CA LYS A 108 8.55 2.83 3.66
C LYS A 108 8.00 1.45 3.97
N ILE A 109 6.83 1.43 4.55
CA ILE A 109 6.03 0.23 4.79
C ILE A 109 4.65 0.49 4.21
N VAL A 110 4.30 -0.20 3.13
CA VAL A 110 2.98 -0.08 2.48
C VAL A 110 2.14 -1.28 2.87
N VAL A 111 0.96 -1.03 3.44
CA VAL A 111 0.10 -2.09 3.99
C VAL A 111 -1.19 -2.20 3.19
N ASP A 112 -1.45 -3.38 2.65
CA ASP A 112 -2.71 -3.76 1.98
C ASP A 112 -3.71 -4.23 3.04
N PHE A 113 -4.68 -3.39 3.36
CA PHE A 113 -5.75 -3.75 4.30
C PHE A 113 -6.97 -4.37 3.62
N GLY A 114 -6.99 -4.47 2.28
CA GLY A 114 -8.16 -4.95 1.52
C GLY A 114 -9.36 -4.01 1.67
N ALA A 115 -10.57 -4.57 1.78
CA ALA A 115 -11.78 -3.76 1.95
C ALA A 115 -11.90 -3.21 3.38
N LEU A 116 -12.44 -2.00 3.50
CA LEU A 116 -12.73 -1.35 4.78
C LEU A 116 -13.67 -2.20 5.65
N GLY A 117 -13.38 -2.27 6.94
CA GLY A 117 -14.16 -3.00 7.93
C GLY A 117 -13.80 -2.54 9.34
N GLU A 118 -14.73 -2.71 10.28
CA GLU A 118 -14.61 -2.28 11.67
C GLU A 118 -13.30 -2.76 12.35
N GLN A 119 -12.95 -4.03 12.12
CA GLN A 119 -11.77 -4.65 12.72
C GLN A 119 -10.42 -4.05 12.27
N LYS A 120 -10.43 -3.21 11.23
CA LYS A 120 -9.21 -2.61 10.66
C LYS A 120 -8.98 -1.15 11.04
N LYS A 121 -9.95 -0.53 11.68
CA LYS A 121 -9.86 0.90 12.05
C LYS A 121 -8.67 1.21 12.95
N ALA A 122 -8.41 0.38 13.95
CA ALA A 122 -7.32 0.62 14.88
C ALA A 122 -5.95 0.58 14.20
N GLU A 123 -5.77 -0.33 13.24
CA GLU A 123 -4.55 -0.49 12.46
C GLU A 123 -4.38 0.66 11.46
N LEU A 124 -5.46 1.09 10.80
CA LEU A 124 -5.45 2.25 9.90
C LEU A 124 -5.04 3.53 10.62
N LEU A 125 -5.47 3.72 11.88
CA LEU A 125 -5.10 4.89 12.69
C LEU A 125 -3.61 4.90 13.08
N ARG A 126 -2.89 3.78 12.98
CA ARG A 126 -1.44 3.71 13.17
C ARG A 126 -0.66 4.15 11.94
N CYS A 127 -1.32 4.21 10.77
CA CYS A 127 -0.69 4.66 9.53
C CYS A 127 -0.55 6.18 9.53
N GLN A 128 0.62 6.69 9.16
CA GLN A 128 0.81 8.14 9.00
C GLN A 128 0.07 8.69 7.78
N LYS A 129 -0.20 7.83 6.80
CA LYS A 129 -0.96 8.18 5.61
C LYS A 129 -1.86 7.02 5.22
N VAL A 130 -3.10 7.31 4.89
CA VAL A 130 -4.06 6.32 4.40
C VAL A 130 -4.62 6.76 3.06
N TYR A 131 -4.61 5.83 2.10
CA TYR A 131 -5.28 5.98 0.82
C TYR A 131 -6.52 5.09 0.80
N LEU A 132 -7.67 5.71 0.61
CA LEU A 132 -8.94 5.04 0.38
C LEU A 132 -9.17 4.92 -1.13
N VAL A 133 -9.16 3.68 -1.63
CA VAL A 133 -9.39 3.38 -3.05
C VAL A 133 -10.87 3.21 -3.29
N ILE A 134 -11.39 3.97 -4.26
CA ILE A 134 -12.78 3.99 -4.65
C ILE A 134 -12.85 3.60 -6.13
N SER A 135 -13.86 2.83 -6.51
CA SER A 135 -14.17 2.56 -7.91
C SER A 135 -15.51 3.21 -8.27
N PHE A 136 -15.53 3.95 -9.36
CA PHE A 136 -16.75 4.53 -9.94
C PHE A 136 -17.26 3.73 -11.13
N SER A 137 -16.92 2.43 -11.23
CA SER A 137 -17.47 1.59 -12.29
C SER A 137 -18.95 1.29 -12.02
N GLU A 138 -19.78 1.43 -13.07
CA GLU A 138 -21.24 1.29 -12.99
C GLU A 138 -21.72 -0.05 -12.40
N TRP A 139 -20.94 -1.13 -12.62
CA TRP A 139 -21.26 -2.45 -12.05
C TRP A 139 -20.92 -2.60 -10.56
N GLN A 140 -20.32 -1.60 -9.96
CA GLN A 140 -19.98 -1.59 -8.53
C GLN A 140 -20.87 -0.64 -7.70
N GLU A 141 -21.77 0.09 -8.33
CA GLU A 141 -22.68 1.02 -7.63
C GLU A 141 -23.53 0.35 -6.53
N GLY A 142 -23.72 -0.97 -6.59
CA GLY A 142 -24.42 -1.73 -5.54
C GLY A 142 -23.53 -2.45 -4.52
N ALA A 143 -22.20 -2.45 -4.74
CA ALA A 143 -21.25 -3.16 -3.90
C ALA A 143 -20.71 -2.32 -2.73
N PHE A 144 -20.93 -1.01 -2.78
CA PHE A 144 -20.63 -0.11 -1.68
C PHE A 144 -21.81 -0.22 -0.69
N GLY A 145 -21.60 -0.89 0.44
CA GLY A 145 -22.49 -0.76 1.59
C GLY A 145 -22.80 0.73 1.83
N ASN A 146 -23.67 1.10 2.77
CA ASN A 146 -24.08 2.50 2.93
C ASN A 146 -22.96 3.48 2.61
N GLN A 147 -23.07 4.13 1.46
CA GLN A 147 -22.05 5.04 0.87
C GLN A 147 -21.61 6.13 1.86
N ASN A 148 -22.44 6.50 2.81
CA ASN A 148 -22.20 7.56 3.77
C ASN A 148 -21.11 7.22 4.81
N ASP A 149 -20.83 5.94 5.08
CA ASP A 149 -19.98 5.57 6.21
C ASP A 149 -18.49 5.82 5.91
N TRP A 150 -17.99 5.43 4.74
CA TRP A 150 -16.57 5.61 4.40
C TRP A 150 -16.20 7.06 4.05
N GLU A 151 -17.13 7.84 3.49
CA GLU A 151 -16.91 9.27 3.20
C GLU A 151 -16.73 10.04 4.51
N GLN A 152 -17.59 9.80 5.48
CA GLN A 152 -17.50 10.44 6.79
C GLN A 152 -16.24 10.03 7.53
N GLU A 153 -15.80 8.78 7.41
CA GLU A 153 -14.54 8.31 7.98
C GLU A 153 -13.34 8.96 7.29
N ALA A 154 -13.31 9.01 5.96
CA ALA A 154 -12.24 9.62 5.20
C ALA A 154 -12.05 11.10 5.58
N VAL A 155 -13.15 11.85 5.72
CA VAL A 155 -13.12 13.24 6.18
C VAL A 155 -12.66 13.34 7.63
N THR A 156 -13.20 12.51 8.51
CA THR A 156 -12.90 12.53 9.95
C THR A 156 -11.42 12.25 10.23
N TYR A 157 -10.83 11.28 9.52
CA TYR A 157 -9.46 10.85 9.72
C TYR A 157 -8.45 11.43 8.73
N GLY A 158 -8.89 12.31 7.82
CA GLY A 158 -8.02 12.96 6.84
C GLY A 158 -7.41 11.98 5.82
N TRP A 159 -8.16 10.94 5.40
CA TRP A 159 -7.70 9.98 4.42
C TRP A 159 -7.72 10.56 3.01
N HIS A 160 -6.80 10.11 2.17
CA HIS A 160 -6.72 10.50 0.77
C HIS A 160 -7.56 9.56 -0.09
N CYS A 161 -8.64 10.07 -0.70
CA CYS A 161 -9.47 9.31 -1.62
C CYS A 161 -8.83 9.24 -3.01
N LEU A 162 -8.73 8.03 -3.56
CA LEU A 162 -8.20 7.77 -4.90
C LEU A 162 -9.23 7.00 -5.73
N ALA A 163 -9.64 7.59 -6.86
CA ALA A 163 -10.49 6.92 -7.82
C ALA A 163 -9.65 6.01 -8.72
N ALA A 164 -9.79 4.69 -8.59
CA ALA A 164 -9.05 3.72 -9.36
C ALA A 164 -9.63 3.49 -10.77
N PHE A 165 -10.96 3.50 -10.89
CA PHE A 165 -11.69 3.25 -12.13
C PHE A 165 -12.92 4.16 -12.21
N GLY A 166 -13.36 4.50 -13.41
CA GLY A 166 -14.57 5.27 -13.66
C GLY A 166 -14.44 6.19 -14.87
N SER A 167 -15.57 6.46 -15.55
CA SER A 167 -15.64 7.47 -16.63
C SER A 167 -15.57 8.88 -16.04
N GLU A 168 -15.26 9.88 -16.89
CA GLU A 168 -15.36 11.30 -16.50
C GLU A 168 -16.78 11.67 -16.06
N GLU A 169 -17.80 11.08 -16.68
CA GLU A 169 -19.21 11.29 -16.33
C GLU A 169 -19.53 10.79 -14.93
N SER A 170 -19.01 9.62 -14.54
CA SER A 170 -19.17 9.08 -13.20
C SER A 170 -18.50 9.94 -12.13
N ARG A 171 -17.33 10.54 -12.43
CA ARG A 171 -16.64 11.47 -11.54
C ARG A 171 -17.36 12.80 -11.35
N ASN A 172 -18.03 13.31 -12.40
CA ASN A 172 -18.74 14.60 -12.35
C ASN A 172 -20.05 14.57 -11.56
N LYS A 173 -20.59 13.38 -11.26
CA LYS A 173 -21.74 13.22 -10.34
C LYS A 173 -21.39 13.47 -8.87
N TRP A 174 -20.08 13.57 -8.53
CA TRP A 174 -19.57 13.69 -7.17
C TRP A 174 -18.94 15.06 -6.85
N ASN A 175 -19.00 16.01 -7.79
CA ASN A 175 -18.64 17.42 -7.61
C ASN A 175 -19.92 18.27 -7.48
#